data_4c975e6c74aecd3c1f24d99183ece466
#
_entry.id   4c975e6c74aecd3c1f24d99183ece466
#
_cell.length_a   1.000
_cell.length_b   1.000
_cell.length_c   1.000
_cell.angle_alpha   90.00
_cell.angle_beta   90.00
_cell.angle_gamma   90.00
#
_symmetry.space_group_name_H-M   'P 1'
#
loop_
_entity.id
_entity.type
_entity.pdbx_description
1 polymer ?
#
loop_
_entity_poly.entity_id
_entity_poly.type
_entity_poly.pdbx_seq_one_letter_code
_entity_poly.pdbx_strand_id
1 'polypeptide(L)'
;MDTDTKLKDIRESLHDLAQPLAAVTGMVDLLLLECDEDNPIFEEVRMISDQLQKVIEIVTEIRRLAREASMPSQRLEALQD
;
A
#
# COMPACT_ATOMS: atom_id res chain seq x y z
N MET A 1 13.71 23.54 -3.71
CA MET A 1 13.58 23.07 -3.73
C MET A 1 13.05 22.39 -3.69
N ASP A 2 12.86 21.87 -3.49
CA ASP A 2 12.36 21.16 -3.89
C ASP A 2 11.71 20.18 -3.13
N THR A 3 11.00 20.54 -1.97
CA THR A 3 10.13 19.69 -1.21
C THR A 3 9.02 19.13 -2.09
N ASP A 4 8.45 19.96 -2.95
CA ASP A 4 7.37 19.51 -3.83
C ASP A 4 7.86 18.45 -4.82
N THR A 5 9.06 18.61 -5.35
CA THR A 5 9.61 17.62 -6.27
C THR A 5 9.89 16.31 -5.55
N LYS A 6 10.43 16.39 -4.35
CA LYS A 6 10.70 15.17 -3.58
C LYS A 6 9.42 14.45 -3.20
N LEU A 7 8.38 15.19 -2.82
CA LEU A 7 7.11 14.58 -2.50
C LEU A 7 6.48 13.92 -3.71
N LYS A 8 6.62 14.55 -4.88
CA LYS A 8 6.13 13.95 -6.10
C LYS A 8 6.86 12.65 -6.39
N ASP A 9 8.19 12.64 -6.23
CA ASP A 9 8.98 11.45 -6.46
C ASP A 9 8.59 10.32 -5.49
N ILE A 10 8.33 10.68 -4.23
CA ILE A 10 7.89 9.69 -3.25
C ILE A 10 6.54 9.11 -3.65
N ARG A 11 5.61 9.94 -4.10
CA ARG A 11 4.30 9.46 -4.51
C ARG A 11 4.41 8.51 -5.71
N GLU A 12 5.27 8.85 -6.67
CA GLU A 12 5.47 8.00 -7.83
C GLU A 12 6.11 6.66 -7.43
N SER A 13 7.08 6.71 -6.51
CA SER A 13 7.71 5.48 -6.03
C SER A 13 6.70 4.59 -5.31
N LEU A 14 5.82 5.20 -4.52
CA LEU A 14 4.79 4.43 -3.83
C LEU A 14 3.80 3.82 -4.81
N HIS A 15 3.47 4.54 -5.87
CA HIS A 15 2.61 4.00 -6.91
C HIS A 15 3.27 2.81 -7.58
N ASP A 16 4.57 2.93 -7.90
CA ASP A 16 5.31 1.85 -8.50
C ASP A 16 5.41 0.64 -7.59
N LEU A 17 5.53 0.88 -6.28
CA LEU A 17 5.58 -0.21 -5.31
C LEU A 17 4.23 -0.90 -5.18
N ALA A 18 3.14 -0.15 -5.27
CA ALA A 18 1.80 -0.71 -5.10
C ALA A 18 1.47 -1.74 -6.18
N GLN A 19 2.01 -1.59 -7.38
CA GLN A 19 1.68 -2.51 -8.46
C GLN A 19 2.18 -3.93 -8.21
N PRO A 20 3.48 -4.15 -7.91
CA PRO A 20 3.92 -5.50 -7.61
C PRO A 20 3.28 -6.05 -6.32
N LEU A 21 2.97 -5.18 -5.37
CA LEU A 21 2.28 -5.64 -4.17
C LEU A 21 0.90 -6.19 -4.50
N ALA A 22 0.17 -5.52 -5.38
CA ALA A 22 -1.13 -6.01 -5.80
C ALA A 22 -1.01 -7.35 -6.51
N ALA A 23 0.02 -7.50 -7.34
CA ALA A 23 0.24 -8.75 -8.07
C ALA A 23 0.55 -9.89 -7.10
N VAL A 24 1.44 -9.66 -6.13
CA VAL A 24 1.80 -10.68 -5.15
C VAL A 24 0.59 -11.05 -4.29
N THR A 25 -0.18 -10.04 -3.90
CA THR A 25 -1.39 -10.29 -3.10
C THR A 25 -2.36 -11.17 -3.86
N GLY A 26 -2.55 -10.90 -5.15
CA GLY A 26 -3.41 -11.73 -5.99
C GLY A 26 -2.93 -13.16 -6.08
N MET A 27 -1.63 -13.36 -6.23
CA MET A 27 -1.07 -14.70 -6.29
C MET A 27 -1.26 -15.46 -4.98
N VAL A 28 -1.04 -14.78 -3.85
CA VAL A 28 -1.22 -15.40 -2.54
C VAL A 28 -2.68 -15.75 -2.33
N ASP A 29 -3.59 -14.87 -2.73
CA ASP A 29 -5.02 -15.15 -2.61
C ASP A 29 -5.41 -16.38 -3.43
N LEU A 30 -4.86 -16.51 -4.64
CA LEU A 30 -5.12 -17.69 -5.46
C LEU A 30 -4.60 -18.96 -4.78
N LEU A 31 -3.41 -18.88 -4.21
CA LEU A 31 -2.86 -20.03 -3.49
C LEU A 31 -3.76 -20.45 -2.34
N LEU A 32 -4.30 -19.49 -1.60
CA LEU A 32 -5.21 -19.80 -0.51
C LEU A 32 -6.49 -20.45 -1.00
N LEU A 33 -6.99 -20.02 -2.15
CA LEU A 33 -8.20 -20.62 -2.71
C LEU A 33 -7.96 -22.04 -3.20
N GLU A 34 -6.77 -22.34 -3.70
CA GLU A 34 -6.44 -23.63 -4.26
C GLU A 34 -5.90 -24.60 -3.23
N CYS A 35 -5.46 -24.10 -2.10
CA CYS A 35 -4.82 -24.92 -1.08
C CYS A 35 -5.86 -25.42 -0.09
N ASP A 36 -5.87 -26.72 0.19
CA ASP A 36 -6.76 -27.27 1.19
C ASP A 36 -6.31 -26.83 2.58
N GLU A 37 -7.26 -26.65 3.48
CA GLU A 37 -6.94 -26.27 4.85
C GLU A 37 -6.08 -27.35 5.54
N ASP A 38 -6.14 -28.56 5.06
CA ASP A 38 -5.33 -29.67 5.61
C ASP A 38 -3.91 -29.64 5.09
N ASN A 39 -3.63 -28.81 4.07
CA ASN A 39 -2.29 -28.74 3.50
C ASN A 39 -1.34 -28.14 4.53
N PRO A 40 -0.17 -28.77 4.74
CA PRO A 40 0.77 -28.25 5.75
C PRO A 40 1.20 -26.81 5.56
N ILE A 41 1.19 -26.31 4.32
CA ILE A 41 1.63 -24.93 4.07
C ILE A 41 0.48 -23.93 4.12
N PHE A 42 -0.75 -24.38 4.33
CA PHE A 42 -1.90 -23.46 4.32
C PHE A 42 -1.73 -22.35 5.35
N GLU A 43 -1.35 -22.72 6.57
CA GLU A 43 -1.18 -21.72 7.63
C GLU A 43 -0.08 -20.72 7.29
N GLU A 44 1.01 -21.19 6.71
CA GLU A 44 2.11 -20.32 6.34
C GLU A 44 1.68 -19.34 5.26
N VAL A 45 0.94 -19.80 4.26
CA VAL A 45 0.45 -18.93 3.20
C VAL A 45 -0.52 -17.90 3.77
N ARG A 46 -1.38 -18.31 4.71
CA ARG A 46 -2.31 -17.39 5.34
C ARG A 46 -1.57 -16.31 6.12
N MET A 47 -0.49 -16.69 6.80
CA MET A 47 0.32 -15.72 7.53
C MET A 47 0.98 -14.71 6.59
N ILE A 48 1.43 -15.19 5.42
CA ILE A 48 2.00 -14.30 4.42
C ILE A 48 0.92 -13.31 3.95
N SER A 49 -0.28 -13.80 3.71
CA SER A 49 -1.39 -12.95 3.29
C SER A 49 -1.65 -11.86 4.33
N ASP A 50 -1.64 -12.22 5.61
CA ASP A 50 -1.86 -11.25 6.67
C ASP A 50 -0.78 -10.17 6.68
N GLN A 51 0.47 -10.56 6.49
CA GLN A 51 1.56 -9.60 6.46
C GLN A 51 1.48 -8.69 5.24
N LEU A 52 1.10 -9.25 4.09
CA LEU A 52 0.92 -8.44 2.89
C LEU A 52 -0.16 -7.39 3.10
N GLN A 53 -1.25 -7.75 3.78
CA GLN A 53 -2.31 -6.81 4.07
C GLN A 53 -1.78 -5.64 4.91
N LYS A 54 -0.94 -5.94 5.89
CA LYS A 54 -0.34 -4.89 6.72
C LYS A 54 0.56 -3.97 5.90
N VAL A 55 1.35 -4.55 4.99
CA VAL A 55 2.22 -3.76 4.13
C VAL A 55 1.38 -2.81 3.25
N ILE A 56 0.29 -3.33 2.69
CA ILE A 56 -0.58 -2.52 1.84
C ILE A 56 -1.19 -1.37 2.63
N GLU A 57 -1.60 -1.64 3.88
CA GLU A 57 -2.16 -0.59 4.73
C GLU A 57 -1.12 0.50 5.01
N ILE A 58 0.12 0.11 5.26
CA ILE A 58 1.19 1.06 5.51
C ILE A 58 1.48 1.89 4.27
N VAL A 59 1.57 1.26 3.11
CA VAL A 59 1.83 1.96 1.86
C VAL A 59 0.70 2.96 1.58
N THR A 60 -0.55 2.53 1.80
CA THR A 60 -1.70 3.40 1.59
C THR A 60 -1.64 4.62 2.49
N GLU A 61 -1.24 4.41 3.75
CA GLU A 61 -1.12 5.52 4.69
C GLU A 61 -0.02 6.47 4.29
N ILE A 62 1.12 5.96 3.85
CA ILE A 62 2.22 6.83 3.41
C ILE A 62 1.79 7.64 2.19
N ARG A 63 1.06 7.02 1.26
CA ARG A 63 0.57 7.73 0.09
C ARG A 63 -0.36 8.87 0.50
N ARG A 64 -1.22 8.62 1.47
CA ARG A 64 -2.14 9.65 1.96
C ARG A 64 -1.37 10.81 2.57
N LEU A 65 -0.38 10.50 3.39
CA LEU A 65 0.43 11.53 4.04
C LEU A 65 1.21 12.35 3.02
N ALA A 66 1.78 11.70 2.03
CA ALA A 66 2.55 12.40 1.00
C ALA A 66 1.65 13.31 0.17
N ARG A 67 0.43 12.85 -0.12
CA ARG A 67 -0.51 13.65 -0.88
C ARG A 67 -0.94 14.89 -0.09
N GLU A 68 -1.22 14.71 1.20
CA GLU A 68 -1.60 15.84 2.04
C GLU A 68 -0.47 16.85 2.16
N ALA A 69 0.75 16.36 2.27
CA ALA A 69 1.90 17.24 2.40
C ALA A 69 2.16 18.06 1.12
N SER A 70 1.79 17.50 -0.03
CA SER A 70 2.03 18.19 -1.30
C SER A 70 0.89 19.09 -1.72
N MET A 71 -0.16 19.23 -0.88
CA MET A 71 -1.30 20.10 -1.20
C MET A 71 -1.69 20.95 0.00
N PRO A 72 -0.73 21.73 0.54
CA PRO A 72 -1.02 22.52 1.74
C PRO A 72 -2.07 23.60 1.52
N SER A 73 -2.14 24.16 0.30
CA SER A 73 -3.11 25.22 0.01
C SER A 73 -4.54 24.72 0.16
N GLN A 74 -4.81 23.53 -0.33
CA GLN A 74 -6.14 22.96 -0.23
C GLN A 74 -6.50 22.64 1.21
N ARG A 75 -5.53 22.19 1.99
CA ARG A 75 -5.77 21.95 3.40
C ARG A 75 -6.16 23.22 4.13
N LEU A 76 -5.43 24.30 3.84
CA LEU A 76 -5.72 25.58 4.50
C LEU A 76 -7.11 26.07 4.14
N GLU A 77 -7.52 25.92 2.88
CA GLU A 77 -8.85 26.32 2.48
C GLU A 77 -9.92 25.52 3.20
N ALA A 78 -9.70 24.22 3.35
CA ALA A 78 -10.64 23.38 4.05
C ALA A 78 -10.77 23.79 5.51
N LEU A 79 -9.68 24.21 6.12
CA LEU A 79 -9.68 24.61 7.53
C LEU A 79 -10.35 25.97 7.72
N GLN A 80 -10.39 26.80 6.70
CA GLN A 80 -10.98 28.11 6.80
C GLN A 80 -12.50 28.09 6.68
N ASP A 81 -13.04 27.02 6.17
CA ASP A 81 -14.47 26.87 6.10
C ASP A 81 -15.05 26.39 7.42
#